data_7f3cc2f4a51c3fe00957a987faf458d5
#
_entry.id   7f3cc2f4a51c3fe00957a987faf458d5
#
_cell.length_a   1.000
_cell.length_b   1.000
_cell.length_c   1.000
_cell.angle_alpha   90.00
_cell.angle_beta   90.00
_cell.angle_gamma   90.00
#
_symmetry.space_group_name_H-M   'P 1'
#
loop_
_entity.id
_entity.type
_entity.pdbx_description
1 polymer ?
#
loop_
_entity_poly.entity_id
_entity_poly.type
_entity_poly.pdbx_seq_one_letter_code
_entity_poly.pdbx_strand_id
1 'polypeptide(L)'
;MEYLWNYDSPLGGMTMVSDGQALTALQFDLPEQLGEGPDVRREMRRLPVFDDTCRWLDHYFCGQVPDFTPALALHGTPFRQAVWAILLTIPYGETLSYGEIAARLTTPRMSAQAVGGAVGHNPVAIIVPCHRVIGADGSLTGYAAGLDKKRRLLQLEKIIK
;
A
#
# COMPACT_ATOMS: atom_id res chain seq x y z
N MET A 1 -6.50 -3.49 -20.83
CA MET A 1 -6.55 -2.02 -20.67
C MET A 1 -6.29 -1.66 -19.22
N GLU A 2 -5.37 -0.76 -18.99
CA GLU A 2 -5.14 -0.18 -17.68
C GLU A 2 -5.53 1.28 -17.73
N TYR A 3 -6.16 1.74 -16.64
CA TYR A 3 -6.57 3.13 -16.50
C TYR A 3 -5.72 3.79 -15.43
N LEU A 4 -5.37 5.05 -15.65
CA LEU A 4 -4.49 5.82 -14.76
C LEU A 4 -5.20 7.07 -14.27
N TRP A 5 -4.85 7.49 -13.07
CA TRP A 5 -5.27 8.77 -12.51
C TRP A 5 -4.22 9.28 -11.55
N ASN A 6 -4.15 10.57 -11.36
CA ASN A 6 -3.17 11.19 -10.47
C ASN A 6 -3.83 11.79 -9.24
N TYR A 7 -3.09 11.81 -8.14
CA TYR A 7 -3.53 12.43 -6.90
C TYR A 7 -2.36 13.20 -6.29
N ASP A 8 -2.60 14.47 -5.96
CA ASP A 8 -1.59 15.32 -5.31
C ASP A 8 -1.73 15.22 -3.81
N SER A 9 -0.87 14.42 -3.17
CA SER A 9 -0.85 14.27 -1.72
C SER A 9 0.07 15.28 -1.06
N PRO A 10 -0.09 15.52 0.26
CA PRO A 10 0.87 16.35 1.00
C PRO A 10 2.30 15.82 0.98
N LEU A 11 2.51 14.55 0.62
CA LEU A 11 3.82 13.93 0.54
C LEU A 11 4.36 13.86 -0.88
N GLY A 12 3.60 14.35 -1.85
CA GLY A 12 3.98 14.32 -3.26
C GLY A 12 2.93 13.70 -4.13
N GLY A 13 3.13 13.76 -5.44
CA GLY A 13 2.20 13.21 -6.42
C GLY A 13 2.14 11.69 -6.34
N MET A 14 0.95 11.15 -6.49
CA MET A 14 0.71 9.71 -6.54
C MET A 14 0.01 9.33 -7.84
N THR A 15 0.32 8.14 -8.34
CA THR A 15 -0.34 7.56 -9.51
C THR A 15 -1.16 6.36 -9.07
N MET A 16 -2.41 6.32 -9.48
CA MET A 16 -3.28 5.16 -9.26
C MET A 16 -3.59 4.46 -10.57
N VAL A 17 -3.74 3.15 -10.51
CA VAL A 17 -3.98 2.30 -11.67
C VAL A 17 -5.18 1.40 -11.37
N SER A 18 -6.00 1.17 -12.38
CA SER A 18 -7.16 0.27 -12.29
C SER A 18 -7.30 -0.58 -13.55
N ASP A 19 -7.88 -1.75 -13.40
CA ASP A 19 -8.30 -2.61 -14.51
C ASP A 19 -9.67 -2.23 -15.09
N GLY A 20 -10.26 -1.16 -14.58
CA GLY A 20 -11.60 -0.69 -14.93
C GLY A 20 -12.64 -0.93 -13.85
N GLN A 21 -12.38 -1.84 -12.91
CA GLN A 21 -13.31 -2.19 -11.83
C GLN A 21 -12.72 -2.00 -10.45
N ALA A 22 -11.45 -2.33 -10.27
CA ALA A 22 -10.78 -2.28 -8.99
C ALA A 22 -9.45 -1.55 -9.08
N LEU A 23 -8.97 -1.05 -7.94
CA LEU A 23 -7.66 -0.44 -7.84
C LEU A 23 -6.61 -1.53 -7.84
N THR A 24 -5.67 -1.47 -8.79
CA THR A 24 -4.59 -2.45 -8.91
C THR A 24 -3.26 -1.92 -8.41
N ALA A 25 -3.08 -0.61 -8.39
CA ALA A 25 -1.85 0.01 -7.88
C ALA A 25 -2.11 1.45 -7.41
N LEU A 26 -1.33 1.87 -6.42
CA LEU A 26 -1.28 3.24 -5.94
C LEU A 26 0.14 3.48 -5.40
N GLN A 27 0.90 4.35 -6.06
CA GLN A 27 2.30 4.58 -5.72
C GLN A 27 2.64 6.07 -5.81
N PHE A 28 3.70 6.48 -5.12
CA PHE A 28 4.18 7.87 -5.18
C PHE A 28 4.83 8.20 -6.52
N ASP A 29 5.35 7.19 -7.20
CA ASP A 29 5.89 7.33 -8.55
C ASP A 29 5.06 6.47 -9.50
N LEU A 30 5.46 6.41 -10.78
CA LEU A 30 4.83 5.50 -11.72
C LEU A 30 5.03 4.06 -11.23
N PRO A 31 3.94 3.29 -11.03
CA PRO A 31 4.07 1.93 -10.50
C PRO A 31 4.92 1.03 -11.40
N GLU A 32 5.82 0.28 -10.76
CA GLU A 32 6.62 -0.72 -11.45
C GLU A 32 5.78 -1.91 -11.93
N GLN A 33 4.63 -2.11 -11.30
CA GLN A 33 3.74 -3.22 -11.58
C GLN A 33 2.83 -2.98 -12.79
N LEU A 34 3.12 -1.97 -13.60
CA LEU A 34 2.37 -1.77 -14.85
C LEU A 34 2.60 -2.95 -15.79
N GLY A 35 1.52 -3.43 -16.38
CA GLY A 35 1.62 -4.48 -17.39
C GLY A 35 2.52 -4.06 -18.55
N GLU A 36 3.26 -5.02 -19.09
CA GLU A 36 4.17 -4.81 -20.20
C GLU A 36 3.74 -5.62 -21.41
N GLY A 37 4.14 -5.16 -22.59
CA GLY A 37 3.90 -5.86 -23.83
C GLY A 37 3.13 -5.02 -24.85
N PRO A 38 3.10 -5.48 -26.13
CA PRO A 38 2.49 -4.71 -27.21
C PRO A 38 0.97 -4.59 -27.12
N ASP A 39 0.32 -5.49 -26.37
CA ASP A 39 -1.13 -5.50 -26.23
C ASP A 39 -1.61 -4.70 -25.01
N VAL A 40 -0.70 -4.24 -24.16
CA VAL A 40 -1.04 -3.46 -22.99
C VAL A 40 -1.35 -2.02 -23.41
N ARG A 41 -2.55 -1.55 -23.06
CA ARG A 41 -2.99 -0.19 -23.34
C ARG A 41 -3.28 0.53 -22.06
N ARG A 42 -2.94 1.81 -22.01
CA ARG A 42 -3.16 2.67 -20.84
C ARG A 42 -3.89 3.92 -21.29
N GLU A 43 -4.80 4.36 -20.43
CA GLU A 43 -5.60 5.54 -20.68
C GLU A 43 -5.81 6.32 -19.40
N MET A 44 -5.61 7.64 -19.45
CA MET A 44 -6.02 8.51 -18.37
C MET A 44 -7.53 8.66 -18.43
N ARG A 45 -8.23 8.15 -17.42
CA ARG A 45 -9.69 8.20 -17.38
C ARG A 45 -10.17 8.24 -15.92
N ARG A 46 -11.10 9.13 -15.66
CA ARG A 46 -11.76 9.17 -14.35
C ARG A 46 -12.70 7.96 -14.23
N LEU A 47 -12.51 7.16 -13.19
CA LEU A 47 -13.34 5.99 -12.89
C LEU A 47 -13.95 6.14 -11.49
N PRO A 48 -15.11 5.50 -11.22
CA PRO A 48 -15.68 5.51 -9.87
C PRO A 48 -14.70 5.02 -8.79
N VAL A 49 -13.88 4.00 -9.08
CA VAL A 49 -12.90 3.50 -8.13
C VAL A 49 -11.83 4.55 -7.83
N PHE A 50 -11.49 5.40 -8.80
CA PHE A 50 -10.54 6.50 -8.57
C PHE A 50 -11.15 7.59 -7.70
N ASP A 51 -12.44 7.89 -7.88
CA ASP A 51 -13.14 8.83 -7.01
C ASP A 51 -13.16 8.31 -5.56
N ASP A 52 -13.45 7.04 -5.37
CA ASP A 52 -13.43 6.41 -4.06
C ASP A 52 -12.03 6.45 -3.44
N THR A 53 -10.99 6.18 -4.24
CA THR A 53 -9.61 6.23 -3.78
C THR A 53 -9.21 7.64 -3.37
N CYS A 54 -9.55 8.65 -4.17
CA CYS A 54 -9.27 10.04 -3.85
C CYS A 54 -9.99 10.45 -2.56
N ARG A 55 -11.24 10.05 -2.38
CA ARG A 55 -12.01 10.34 -1.16
C ARG A 55 -11.37 9.66 0.05
N TRP A 56 -10.91 8.41 -0.10
CA TRP A 56 -10.19 7.69 0.95
C TRP A 56 -8.93 8.45 1.37
N LEU A 57 -8.13 8.89 0.38
CA LEU A 57 -6.90 9.62 0.63
C LEU A 57 -7.17 10.99 1.25
N ASP A 58 -8.22 11.68 0.82
CA ASP A 58 -8.60 12.98 1.40
C ASP A 58 -8.92 12.83 2.88
N HIS A 59 -9.69 11.82 3.27
CA HIS A 59 -9.97 11.54 4.67
C HIS A 59 -8.69 11.21 5.44
N TYR A 60 -7.88 10.33 4.88
CA TYR A 60 -6.63 9.90 5.53
C TYR A 60 -5.70 11.08 5.82
N PHE A 61 -5.43 11.92 4.81
CA PHE A 61 -4.51 13.04 4.96
C PHE A 61 -5.09 14.19 5.81
N CYS A 62 -6.38 14.19 6.06
CA CYS A 62 -7.01 15.10 7.02
C CYS A 62 -6.98 14.57 8.46
N GLY A 63 -6.35 13.42 8.70
CA GLY A 63 -6.26 12.82 10.03
C GLY A 63 -7.49 12.02 10.42
N GLN A 64 -8.38 11.71 9.48
CA GLN A 64 -9.55 10.88 9.70
C GLN A 64 -9.27 9.45 9.33
N VAL A 65 -9.87 8.51 10.06
CA VAL A 65 -9.80 7.09 9.71
C VAL A 65 -10.89 6.80 8.69
N PRO A 66 -10.54 6.46 7.43
CA PRO A 66 -11.56 6.12 6.44
C PRO A 66 -12.37 4.91 6.90
N ASP A 67 -13.69 4.97 6.75
CA ASP A 67 -14.61 3.91 7.16
C ASP A 67 -15.00 2.99 6.01
N PHE A 68 -14.32 3.10 4.88
CA PHE A 68 -14.53 2.29 3.69
C PHE A 68 -13.19 1.98 3.05
N THR A 69 -13.17 0.98 2.15
CA THR A 69 -11.99 0.64 1.36
C THR A 69 -12.40 0.59 -0.10
N PRO A 70 -11.69 1.25 -1.02
CA PRO A 70 -11.96 1.09 -2.45
C PRO A 70 -11.82 -0.38 -2.86
N ALA A 71 -12.48 -0.77 -3.94
CA ALA A 71 -12.32 -2.13 -4.47
C ALA A 71 -10.86 -2.33 -4.87
N LEU A 72 -10.24 -3.39 -4.34
CA LEU A 72 -8.84 -3.73 -4.57
C LEU A 72 -8.72 -5.03 -5.35
N ALA A 73 -7.78 -5.06 -6.30
CA ALA A 73 -7.37 -6.27 -6.99
C ALA A 73 -5.85 -6.35 -6.93
N LEU A 74 -5.35 -7.06 -5.92
CA LEU A 74 -3.92 -7.16 -5.64
C LEU A 74 -3.36 -8.38 -6.35
N HIS A 75 -2.45 -8.15 -7.30
CA HIS A 75 -1.81 -9.21 -8.06
C HIS A 75 -0.43 -9.51 -7.51
N GLY A 76 -0.16 -10.77 -7.23
CA GLY A 76 1.11 -11.22 -6.69
C GLY A 76 1.07 -12.69 -6.38
N THR A 77 2.20 -13.23 -5.88
CA THR A 77 2.29 -14.63 -5.49
C THR A 77 1.34 -14.91 -4.32
N PRO A 78 0.94 -16.18 -4.10
CA PRO A 78 0.11 -16.52 -2.94
C PRO A 78 0.73 -16.07 -1.62
N PHE A 79 2.06 -16.15 -1.50
CA PHE A 79 2.76 -15.69 -0.30
C PHE A 79 2.61 -14.18 -0.12
N ARG A 80 2.84 -13.40 -1.18
CA ARG A 80 2.68 -11.93 -1.12
C ARG A 80 1.24 -11.56 -0.77
N GLN A 81 0.26 -12.22 -1.38
CA GLN A 81 -1.14 -11.95 -1.08
C GLN A 81 -1.48 -12.24 0.37
N ALA A 82 -0.94 -13.33 0.94
CA ALA A 82 -1.13 -13.66 2.35
C ALA A 82 -0.56 -12.56 3.26
N VAL A 83 0.64 -12.05 2.95
CA VAL A 83 1.25 -10.96 3.70
C VAL A 83 0.39 -9.69 3.59
N TRP A 84 -0.02 -9.32 2.39
CA TRP A 84 -0.83 -8.12 2.17
C TRP A 84 -2.18 -8.20 2.89
N ALA A 85 -2.78 -9.39 2.95
CA ALA A 85 -4.02 -9.60 3.72
C ALA A 85 -3.81 -9.30 5.21
N ILE A 86 -2.66 -9.70 5.75
CA ILE A 86 -2.30 -9.38 7.14
C ILE A 86 -2.10 -7.87 7.33
N LEU A 87 -1.44 -7.21 6.37
CA LEU A 87 -1.25 -5.76 6.42
C LEU A 87 -2.59 -5.03 6.53
N LEU A 88 -3.59 -5.48 5.78
CA LEU A 88 -4.93 -4.87 5.80
C LEU A 88 -5.62 -5.00 7.16
N THR A 89 -5.15 -5.88 8.04
CA THR A 89 -5.69 -6.03 9.40
C THR A 89 -5.03 -5.08 10.41
N ILE A 90 -3.96 -4.39 10.05
CA ILE A 90 -3.27 -3.48 10.97
C ILE A 90 -4.08 -2.19 11.10
N PRO A 91 -4.65 -1.90 12.28
CA PRO A 91 -5.49 -0.72 12.42
C PRO A 91 -4.69 0.58 12.30
N TYR A 92 -5.39 1.64 11.96
CA TYR A 92 -4.85 3.00 11.99
C TYR A 92 -4.28 3.29 13.39
N GLY A 93 -3.07 3.82 13.42
CA GLY A 93 -2.40 4.15 14.67
C GLY A 93 -1.67 2.99 15.34
N GLU A 94 -1.63 1.81 14.71
CA GLU A 94 -0.95 0.63 15.25
C GLU A 94 0.11 0.12 14.28
N THR A 95 1.01 -0.71 14.80
CA THR A 95 2.12 -1.28 14.02
C THR A 95 2.24 -2.78 14.28
N LEU A 96 2.86 -3.49 13.33
CA LEU A 96 3.35 -4.85 13.52
C LEU A 96 4.83 -4.90 13.14
N SER A 97 5.56 -5.81 13.74
CA SER A 97 6.91 -6.13 13.30
C SER A 97 6.88 -7.19 12.19
N TYR A 98 7.98 -7.31 11.45
CA TYR A 98 8.10 -8.36 10.42
C TYR A 98 7.95 -9.76 11.03
N GLY A 99 8.50 -9.97 12.23
CA GLY A 99 8.38 -11.25 12.95
C GLY A 99 6.94 -11.55 13.37
N GLU A 100 6.20 -10.53 13.80
CA GLU A 100 4.78 -10.70 14.16
C GLU A 100 3.95 -11.08 12.94
N ILE A 101 4.24 -10.51 11.78
CA ILE A 101 3.57 -10.89 10.53
C ILE A 101 3.91 -12.33 10.18
N ALA A 102 5.20 -12.72 10.26
CA ALA A 102 5.65 -14.08 9.98
C ALA A 102 4.92 -15.09 10.89
N ALA A 103 4.71 -14.74 12.16
CA ALA A 103 4.02 -15.60 13.11
C ALA A 103 2.55 -15.80 12.79
N ARG A 104 1.92 -14.88 12.04
CA ARG A 104 0.51 -14.97 11.66
C ARG A 104 0.30 -15.76 10.36
N LEU A 105 1.38 -16.07 9.62
CA LEU A 105 1.28 -16.83 8.39
C LEU A 105 1.03 -18.30 8.71
N THR A 106 0.17 -18.94 7.91
CA THR A 106 -0.14 -20.36 8.09
C THR A 106 0.97 -21.26 7.58
N THR A 107 1.86 -20.75 6.73
CA THR A 107 3.01 -21.49 6.21
C THR A 107 4.16 -21.39 7.22
N PRO A 108 4.55 -22.49 7.88
CA PRO A 108 5.64 -22.44 8.85
C PRO A 108 6.98 -22.13 8.17
N ARG A 109 7.90 -21.50 8.91
CA ARG A 109 9.29 -21.25 8.53
C ARG A 109 9.53 -20.11 7.56
N MET A 110 8.56 -19.24 7.35
CA MET A 110 8.83 -18.02 6.57
C MET A 110 9.59 -17.03 7.44
N SER A 111 10.71 -16.55 6.91
CA SER A 111 11.58 -15.62 7.63
C SER A 111 11.02 -14.20 7.61
N ALA A 112 11.44 -13.40 8.59
CA ALA A 112 11.15 -11.97 8.59
C ALA A 112 11.68 -11.28 7.31
N GLN A 113 12.79 -11.79 6.77
CA GLN A 113 13.35 -11.28 5.52
C GLN A 113 12.42 -11.53 4.33
N ALA A 114 11.83 -12.72 4.24
CA ALA A 114 10.87 -13.03 3.17
C ALA A 114 9.61 -12.15 3.31
N VAL A 115 9.14 -11.95 4.53
CA VAL A 115 8.02 -11.03 4.80
C VAL A 115 8.39 -9.61 4.37
N GLY A 116 9.60 -9.15 4.69
CA GLY A 116 10.08 -7.83 4.27
C GLY A 116 10.05 -7.63 2.77
N GLY A 117 10.42 -8.66 2.00
CA GLY A 117 10.33 -8.63 0.54
C GLY A 117 8.90 -8.47 0.06
N ALA A 118 7.96 -9.21 0.64
CA ALA A 118 6.54 -9.12 0.28
C ALA A 118 5.96 -7.74 0.66
N VAL A 119 6.31 -7.22 1.84
CA VAL A 119 5.89 -5.88 2.29
C VAL A 119 6.39 -4.81 1.32
N GLY A 120 7.65 -4.92 0.88
CA GLY A 120 8.25 -3.97 -0.04
C GLY A 120 7.67 -4.00 -1.44
N HIS A 121 6.99 -5.07 -1.84
CA HIS A 121 6.33 -5.19 -3.14
C HIS A 121 4.83 -4.86 -3.11
N ASN A 122 4.35 -4.29 -2.02
CA ASN A 122 2.96 -3.85 -1.90
C ASN A 122 2.59 -2.91 -3.06
N PRO A 123 1.58 -3.26 -3.88
CA PRO A 123 1.22 -2.44 -5.04
C PRO A 123 0.36 -1.21 -4.68
N VAL A 124 -0.29 -1.20 -3.50
CA VAL A 124 -1.22 -0.14 -3.12
C VAL A 124 -0.74 0.50 -1.82
N ALA A 125 0.06 1.54 -1.95
CA ALA A 125 0.62 2.26 -0.80
C ALA A 125 -0.48 2.89 0.05
N ILE A 126 -0.26 3.00 1.34
CA ILE A 126 -1.11 3.64 2.34
C ILE A 126 -2.39 2.85 2.63
N ILE A 127 -3.19 2.52 1.64
CA ILE A 127 -4.44 1.73 1.83
C ILE A 127 -4.10 0.34 2.33
N VAL A 128 -3.12 -0.32 1.68
CA VAL A 128 -2.48 -1.51 2.24
C VAL A 128 -1.29 -1.00 3.06
N PRO A 129 -1.39 -0.97 4.38
CA PRO A 129 -0.53 -0.11 5.20
C PRO A 129 0.85 -0.70 5.49
N CYS A 130 1.66 -0.88 4.44
CA CYS A 130 3.04 -1.37 4.61
C CYS A 130 3.91 -0.42 5.45
N HIS A 131 3.55 0.85 5.55
CA HIS A 131 4.26 1.80 6.41
C HIS A 131 4.09 1.51 7.89
N ARG A 132 3.08 0.70 8.29
CA ARG A 132 2.85 0.28 9.67
C ARG A 132 3.68 -0.93 10.09
N VAL A 133 4.57 -1.40 9.23
CA VAL A 133 5.49 -2.50 9.55
C VAL A 133 6.84 -1.90 9.95
N ILE A 134 7.31 -2.25 11.12
CA ILE A 134 8.54 -1.71 11.71
C ILE A 134 9.45 -2.86 12.17
N GLY A 135 10.70 -2.54 12.51
CA GLY A 135 11.60 -3.52 13.12
C GLY A 135 11.12 -3.94 14.51
N ALA A 136 11.57 -5.11 14.95
CA ALA A 136 11.22 -5.66 16.27
C ALA A 136 11.65 -4.74 17.42
N ASP A 137 12.70 -3.95 17.21
CA ASP A 137 13.22 -2.96 18.17
C ASP A 137 12.54 -1.59 18.03
N GLY A 138 11.51 -1.47 17.16
CA GLY A 138 10.83 -0.21 16.90
C GLY A 138 11.50 0.66 15.84
N SER A 139 12.62 0.19 15.25
CA SER A 139 13.32 0.98 14.23
C SER A 139 12.53 1.08 12.94
N LEU A 140 12.66 2.22 12.24
CA LEU A 140 12.10 2.40 10.92
C LEU A 140 12.99 1.69 9.90
N THR A 141 12.49 0.60 9.36
CA THR A 141 13.12 -0.17 8.30
C THR A 141 12.55 0.23 6.95
N GLY A 142 13.09 -0.28 5.87
CA GLY A 142 12.82 0.16 4.51
C GLY A 142 11.36 0.48 4.15
N TYR A 143 11.21 1.38 3.22
CA TYR A 143 9.94 1.74 2.60
C TYR A 143 10.23 2.07 1.14
N ALA A 144 9.43 1.53 0.21
CA ALA A 144 9.69 1.68 -1.23
C ALA A 144 9.75 3.15 -1.65
N ALA A 145 8.90 4.01 -1.08
CA ALA A 145 8.88 5.43 -1.38
C ALA A 145 9.87 6.25 -0.56
N GLY A 146 10.66 5.62 0.31
CA GLY A 146 11.67 6.27 1.14
C GLY A 146 11.27 6.41 2.60
N LEU A 147 12.27 6.34 3.49
CA LEU A 147 12.04 6.39 4.94
C LEU A 147 11.43 7.72 5.40
N ASP A 148 11.71 8.81 4.71
CA ASP A 148 11.12 10.10 5.05
C ASP A 148 9.60 10.08 4.94
N LYS A 149 9.06 9.51 3.85
CA LYS A 149 7.62 9.36 3.69
C LYS A 149 7.03 8.42 4.72
N LYS A 150 7.71 7.31 5.00
CA LYS A 150 7.29 6.36 6.05
C LYS A 150 7.16 7.07 7.39
N ARG A 151 8.18 7.85 7.77
CA ARG A 151 8.16 8.61 9.02
C ARG A 151 6.98 9.58 9.07
N ARG A 152 6.75 10.32 7.98
CA ARG A 152 5.65 11.29 7.93
C ARG A 152 4.27 10.64 8.03
N LEU A 153 4.09 9.46 7.41
CA LEU A 153 2.84 8.70 7.55
C LEU A 153 2.63 8.25 9.00
N LEU A 154 3.69 7.76 9.65
CA LEU A 154 3.61 7.35 11.05
C LEU A 154 3.35 8.54 11.98
N GLN A 155 3.92 9.70 11.68
CA GLN A 155 3.65 10.94 12.41
C GLN A 155 2.19 11.37 12.24
N LEU A 156 1.67 11.30 11.02
CA LEU A 156 0.28 11.63 10.73
C LEU A 156 -0.67 10.77 11.55
N GLU A 157 -0.37 9.47 11.67
CA GLU A 157 -1.18 8.54 12.47
C GLU A 157 -0.87 8.62 13.96
N LYS A 158 0.03 9.51 14.39
CA LYS A 158 0.41 9.73 15.79
C LYS A 158 1.07 8.51 16.44
N ILE A 159 1.67 7.64 15.63
CA ILE A 159 2.42 6.48 16.12
C ILE A 159 3.78 6.95 16.68
N ILE A 160 4.39 7.92 16.00
CA ILE A 160 5.63 8.57 16.44
C ILE A 160 5.45 10.08 16.47
N LYS A 161 6.38 10.75 17.16
CA LYS A 161 6.36 12.21 17.28
C LYS A 161 6.99 12.90 16.07
#